data_33352991e41eab3e5321c636b15cb3c7
#
_entry.id   33352991e41eab3e5321c636b15cb3c7
#
_cell.length_a   1.000
_cell.length_b   1.000
_cell.length_c   1.000
_cell.angle_alpha   90.00
_cell.angle_beta   90.00
_cell.angle_gamma   90.00
#
_symmetry.space_group_name_H-M   'P 1'
#
loop_
_entity.id
_entity.type
_entity.pdbx_description
1 polymer ?
#
loop_
_entity_poly.entity_id
_entity_poly.type
_entity_poly.pdbx_seq_one_letter_code
_entity_poly.pdbx_strand_id
1 'polypeptide(L)'
;MNHIRNFICFKKKSRPEIAPYSYSKHGDLVLFEIPEGFCKVEQYWINEPYVYVYILTKIQTKETLYYVGEPALSSFERMLLEKINVNLQDILTEEEALYKDEQKKEKLEGHAIELLYQYSNSLEEQTVYKILYYLNRNFLGYEKINALLADPMIEDISCDGVDIPIFLYHRKYGNIKTNIQFDEIDLNSFVIKLCQKGRKHISFGSPLVNATLPDGSRIQATLGHDVTTRGSSFTIRRFKEVPLTPIDLINFNTVSVEQMAYLWLAVENNKSLLIAGGTASGKTSTLNSISLFIPPASKVVTIEDTRELTLYHDNWIAGVTREPFAKGESEINMFDLLISALRQRPEYIIVGEVRGSEARTLFQAMSTGHTTYSTIHAGDIQDVINRLENEPINVPHAMLKALDIITVQIQITIKGKKSRRCQQLVEITGLDPRTGNIRINDMFKWNPQDDCFEKGGESYVMNNIMHEKGWSMDQLLAEIDNRKAVLQYMVKNNIRDYKSFANIIQAYYIDPKEVMANLEMA
;
A
#
# COMPACT_ATOMS: atom_id res chain seq x y z
N MET A 1 -35.86 -51.37 27.60
CA MET A 1 -36.20 -51.31 26.16
C MET A 1 -35.03 -50.68 25.42
N ASN A 2 -34.22 -51.54 24.82
CA ASN A 2 -33.02 -51.16 24.07
C ASN A 2 -33.40 -50.65 22.70
N HIS A 3 -33.04 -49.44 22.37
CA HIS A 3 -32.98 -48.96 20.98
C HIS A 3 -31.52 -48.84 20.56
N ILE A 4 -31.19 -49.75 19.68
CA ILE A 4 -29.94 -49.93 18.95
C ILE A 4 -29.61 -48.66 18.19
N ARG A 5 -28.53 -47.98 18.57
CA ARG A 5 -27.84 -47.02 17.74
C ARG A 5 -26.97 -47.78 16.74
N ASN A 6 -27.46 -47.94 15.53
CA ASN A 6 -26.63 -48.38 14.41
C ASN A 6 -25.60 -47.29 14.10
N PHE A 7 -24.44 -47.37 14.66
CA PHE A 7 -23.25 -46.69 14.16
C PHE A 7 -22.84 -47.38 12.86
N ILE A 8 -23.18 -46.78 11.74
CA ILE A 8 -22.58 -47.13 10.46
C ILE A 8 -21.10 -46.73 10.57
N CYS A 9 -20.27 -47.68 10.81
CA CYS A 9 -18.81 -47.56 10.80
C CYS A 9 -18.39 -47.38 9.33
N PHE A 10 -18.29 -46.12 8.86
CA PHE A 10 -17.63 -45.87 7.60
C PHE A 10 -16.17 -46.28 7.75
N LYS A 11 -15.77 -47.36 7.09
CA LYS A 11 -14.36 -47.66 6.86
C LYS A 11 -13.73 -46.39 6.28
N LYS A 12 -12.75 -45.80 6.97
CA LYS A 12 -11.87 -44.77 6.43
C LYS A 12 -11.24 -45.33 5.15
N LYS A 13 -11.84 -45.06 3.99
CA LYS A 13 -11.12 -45.17 2.73
C LYS A 13 -9.94 -44.20 2.83
N SER A 14 -8.74 -44.69 2.56
CA SER A 14 -7.58 -43.82 2.42
C SER A 14 -7.95 -42.67 1.49
N ARG A 15 -7.68 -41.40 1.92
CA ARG A 15 -7.89 -40.24 1.06
C ARG A 15 -7.18 -40.50 -0.26
N PRO A 16 -7.84 -40.31 -1.41
CA PRO A 16 -7.15 -40.43 -2.68
C PRO A 16 -6.10 -39.29 -2.73
N GLU A 17 -4.84 -39.67 -2.84
CA GLU A 17 -3.76 -38.74 -3.09
C GLU A 17 -3.89 -38.23 -4.54
N ILE A 18 -4.06 -36.91 -4.69
CA ILE A 18 -4.02 -36.25 -5.99
C ILE A 18 -2.56 -35.91 -6.25
N ALA A 19 -2.04 -36.41 -7.37
CA ALA A 19 -0.69 -36.09 -7.80
C ALA A 19 -0.55 -34.56 -7.99
N PRO A 20 0.62 -33.96 -7.80
CA PRO A 20 0.84 -32.53 -8.11
C PRO A 20 0.56 -32.28 -9.60
N TYR A 21 0.00 -31.10 -9.88
CA TYR A 21 -0.21 -30.69 -11.27
C TYR A 21 1.12 -30.69 -12.05
N SER A 22 1.08 -31.24 -13.27
CA SER A 22 2.20 -31.24 -14.20
C SER A 22 1.70 -30.91 -15.59
N TYR A 23 2.28 -29.87 -16.19
CA TYR A 23 1.91 -29.40 -17.51
C TYR A 23 1.99 -30.50 -18.60
N SER A 24 3.04 -31.32 -18.56
CA SER A 24 3.26 -32.42 -19.50
C SER A 24 2.19 -33.52 -19.44
N LYS A 25 1.58 -33.71 -18.25
CA LYS A 25 0.55 -34.76 -18.03
C LYS A 25 -0.87 -34.22 -18.18
N HIS A 26 -1.11 -33.00 -17.74
CA HIS A 26 -2.46 -32.46 -17.59
C HIS A 26 -2.81 -31.38 -18.63
N GLY A 27 -1.81 -30.87 -19.42
CA GLY A 27 -2.04 -29.82 -20.40
C GLY A 27 -2.44 -28.48 -19.80
N ASP A 28 -2.85 -27.51 -20.63
CA ASP A 28 -3.28 -26.19 -20.20
C ASP A 28 -4.63 -26.24 -19.48
N LEU A 29 -4.71 -25.61 -18.31
CA LEU A 29 -5.98 -25.40 -17.61
C LEU A 29 -6.69 -24.13 -18.08
N VAL A 30 -5.94 -23.13 -18.55
CA VAL A 30 -6.47 -21.86 -19.05
C VAL A 30 -6.30 -21.84 -20.56
N LEU A 31 -7.42 -21.94 -21.27
CA LEU A 31 -7.49 -21.80 -22.72
C LEU A 31 -8.06 -20.43 -23.05
N PHE A 32 -7.37 -19.65 -23.87
CA PHE A 32 -7.81 -18.32 -24.25
C PHE A 32 -7.57 -18.04 -25.73
N GLU A 33 -8.62 -17.65 -26.41
CA GLU A 33 -8.55 -17.11 -27.76
C GLU A 33 -8.78 -15.59 -27.71
N ILE A 34 -7.94 -14.84 -28.43
CA ILE A 34 -8.07 -13.38 -28.46
C ILE A 34 -9.39 -13.03 -29.15
N PRO A 35 -10.30 -12.27 -28.50
CA PRO A 35 -11.56 -11.87 -29.11
C PRO A 35 -11.34 -11.09 -30.42
N GLU A 36 -12.26 -11.27 -31.36
CA GLU A 36 -12.21 -10.56 -32.65
C GLU A 36 -12.21 -9.03 -32.43
N GLY A 37 -11.39 -8.31 -33.14
CA GLY A 37 -11.21 -6.87 -33.04
C GLY A 37 -10.26 -6.41 -31.92
N PHE A 38 -9.60 -7.34 -31.21
CA PHE A 38 -8.58 -7.02 -30.21
C PHE A 38 -7.19 -7.46 -30.68
N CYS A 39 -6.17 -6.75 -30.21
CA CYS A 39 -4.77 -7.18 -30.30
C CYS A 39 -4.17 -7.31 -28.91
N LYS A 40 -3.29 -8.29 -28.74
CA LYS A 40 -2.57 -8.54 -27.51
C LYS A 40 -1.40 -7.56 -27.39
N VAL A 41 -1.30 -6.90 -26.23
CA VAL A 41 -0.21 -5.99 -25.88
C VAL A 41 0.79 -6.67 -24.94
N GLU A 42 0.28 -7.36 -23.93
CA GLU A 42 1.08 -8.01 -22.90
C GLU A 42 0.35 -9.21 -22.35
N GLN A 43 1.08 -10.17 -21.78
CA GLN A 43 0.49 -11.32 -21.10
C GLN A 43 1.45 -11.83 -20.03
N TYR A 44 0.90 -12.30 -18.90
CA TYR A 44 1.69 -12.84 -17.79
C TYR A 44 0.84 -13.69 -16.83
N TRP A 45 1.50 -14.56 -16.09
CA TRP A 45 0.89 -15.35 -15.01
C TRP A 45 0.75 -14.55 -13.73
N ILE A 46 -0.41 -14.64 -13.10
CA ILE A 46 -0.62 -14.20 -11.71
C ILE A 46 -0.49 -15.40 -10.77
N ASN A 47 -1.06 -16.54 -11.16
CA ASN A 47 -1.00 -17.78 -10.41
C ASN A 47 -0.98 -18.96 -11.40
N GLU A 48 0.20 -19.40 -11.74
CA GLU A 48 0.38 -20.56 -12.61
C GLU A 48 -0.03 -21.86 -11.90
N PRO A 49 -0.79 -22.76 -12.53
CA PRO A 49 -1.32 -22.75 -13.92
C PRO A 49 -2.77 -22.24 -14.03
N TYR A 50 -3.29 -21.47 -13.06
CA TYR A 50 -4.72 -21.19 -12.93
C TYR A 50 -5.14 -19.80 -13.41
N VAL A 51 -4.27 -18.79 -13.29
CA VAL A 51 -4.65 -17.40 -13.58
C VAL A 51 -3.65 -16.73 -14.50
N TYR A 52 -4.12 -16.42 -15.68
CA TYR A 52 -3.35 -15.73 -16.70
C TYR A 52 -3.98 -14.38 -17.04
N VAL A 53 -3.17 -13.35 -17.18
CA VAL A 53 -3.62 -12.01 -17.53
C VAL A 53 -3.22 -11.68 -18.95
N TYR A 54 -4.18 -11.13 -19.71
CA TYR A 54 -3.98 -10.60 -21.06
C TYR A 54 -4.32 -9.11 -21.06
N ILE A 55 -3.38 -8.28 -21.42
CA ILE A 55 -3.63 -6.87 -21.73
C ILE A 55 -3.94 -6.78 -23.21
N LEU A 56 -5.19 -6.44 -23.52
CA LEU A 56 -5.71 -6.36 -24.87
C LEU A 56 -6.00 -4.91 -25.23
N THR A 57 -5.80 -4.54 -26.49
CA THR A 57 -6.23 -3.23 -27.01
C THR A 57 -7.19 -3.44 -28.18
N LYS A 58 -8.34 -2.78 -28.11
CA LYS A 58 -9.33 -2.79 -29.17
C LYS A 58 -8.80 -2.00 -30.37
N ILE A 59 -8.75 -2.63 -31.54
CA ILE A 59 -8.09 -2.09 -32.73
C ILE A 59 -8.70 -0.75 -33.15
N GLN A 60 -10.03 -0.65 -33.10
CA GLN A 60 -10.78 0.52 -33.57
C GLN A 60 -10.71 1.71 -32.60
N THR A 61 -10.96 1.48 -31.29
CA THR A 61 -11.11 2.54 -30.29
C THR A 61 -9.83 2.83 -29.50
N LYS A 62 -8.80 1.97 -29.63
CA LYS A 62 -7.56 2.00 -28.82
C LYS A 62 -7.80 1.83 -27.32
N GLU A 63 -8.98 1.38 -26.95
CA GLU A 63 -9.36 1.12 -25.57
C GLU A 63 -8.64 -0.12 -25.05
N THR A 64 -8.04 -0.01 -23.86
CA THR A 64 -7.30 -1.11 -23.23
C THR A 64 -8.21 -1.91 -22.30
N LEU A 65 -8.13 -3.22 -22.37
CA LEU A 65 -8.86 -4.18 -21.56
C LEU A 65 -7.89 -5.06 -20.77
N TYR A 66 -8.11 -5.18 -19.49
CA TYR A 66 -7.45 -6.15 -18.61
C TYR A 66 -8.31 -7.41 -18.57
N TYR A 67 -7.87 -8.46 -19.23
CA TYR A 67 -8.61 -9.71 -19.32
C TYR A 67 -8.01 -10.75 -18.40
N VAL A 68 -8.81 -11.23 -17.44
CA VAL A 68 -8.45 -12.34 -16.54
C VAL A 68 -8.89 -13.64 -17.19
N GLY A 69 -7.94 -14.52 -17.49
CA GLY A 69 -8.18 -15.88 -17.93
C GLY A 69 -8.07 -16.83 -16.74
N GLU A 70 -9.15 -17.57 -16.50
CA GLU A 70 -9.25 -18.63 -15.48
C GLU A 70 -9.68 -19.94 -16.15
N PRO A 71 -9.55 -21.12 -15.49
CA PRO A 71 -9.95 -22.41 -16.07
C PRO A 71 -11.43 -22.41 -16.46
N ALA A 72 -11.71 -22.68 -17.73
CA ALA A 72 -13.10 -22.80 -18.19
C ALA A 72 -13.75 -24.06 -17.61
N LEU A 73 -14.94 -23.90 -17.01
CA LEU A 73 -15.74 -25.00 -16.46
C LEU A 73 -16.80 -25.43 -17.47
N SER A 74 -16.88 -26.74 -17.72
CA SER A 74 -18.01 -27.37 -18.39
C SER A 74 -19.31 -27.24 -17.56
N SER A 75 -20.46 -27.50 -18.15
CA SER A 75 -21.75 -27.50 -17.44
C SER A 75 -21.76 -28.51 -16.29
N PHE A 76 -21.12 -29.67 -16.47
CA PHE A 76 -20.98 -30.67 -15.42
C PHE A 76 -20.09 -30.18 -14.28
N GLU A 77 -18.93 -29.60 -14.58
CA GLU A 77 -18.01 -29.06 -13.56
C GLU A 77 -18.64 -27.92 -12.75
N ARG A 78 -19.44 -27.03 -13.38
CA ARG A 78 -20.20 -25.98 -12.69
C ARG A 78 -21.20 -26.56 -11.71
N MET A 79 -22.04 -27.51 -12.15
CA MET A 79 -23.00 -28.19 -11.28
C MET A 79 -22.31 -28.90 -10.11
N LEU A 80 -21.17 -29.52 -10.34
CA LEU A 80 -20.40 -30.20 -9.30
C LEU A 80 -19.81 -29.19 -8.30
N LEU A 81 -19.26 -28.08 -8.79
CA LEU A 81 -18.76 -27.00 -7.95
C LEU A 81 -19.85 -26.42 -7.06
N GLU A 82 -21.05 -26.14 -7.60
CA GLU A 82 -22.19 -25.63 -6.83
C GLU A 82 -22.61 -26.61 -5.72
N LYS A 83 -22.72 -27.89 -6.01
CA LYS A 83 -23.07 -28.90 -5.01
C LYS A 83 -22.04 -29.00 -3.89
N ILE A 84 -20.76 -28.95 -4.23
CA ILE A 84 -19.68 -28.99 -3.25
C ILE A 84 -19.66 -27.71 -2.42
N ASN A 85 -19.88 -26.53 -3.03
CA ASN A 85 -19.98 -25.27 -2.31
C ASN A 85 -21.02 -25.33 -1.20
N VAL A 86 -22.24 -25.79 -1.51
CA VAL A 86 -23.34 -25.90 -0.52
C VAL A 86 -22.93 -26.82 0.64
N ASN A 87 -22.39 -28.00 0.35
CA ASN A 87 -22.02 -28.95 1.40
C ASN A 87 -20.83 -28.47 2.26
N LEU A 88 -19.89 -27.72 1.68
CA LEU A 88 -18.74 -27.17 2.42
C LEU A 88 -19.15 -26.01 3.32
N GLN A 89 -20.14 -25.20 2.94
CA GLN A 89 -20.66 -24.12 3.79
C GLN A 89 -21.17 -24.64 5.13
N ASP A 90 -21.84 -25.78 5.13
CA ASP A 90 -22.37 -26.41 6.36
C ASP A 90 -21.25 -26.95 7.27
N ILE A 91 -20.11 -27.37 6.68
CA ILE A 91 -19.00 -28.00 7.41
C ILE A 91 -18.06 -26.95 8.00
N LEU A 92 -17.83 -25.83 7.31
CA LEU A 92 -16.80 -24.85 7.65
C LEU A 92 -17.25 -23.82 8.69
N THR A 93 -18.55 -23.62 8.92
CA THR A 93 -19.11 -22.58 9.83
C THR A 93 -18.72 -22.76 11.29
N GLU A 94 -18.39 -23.96 11.76
CA GLU A 94 -18.07 -24.23 13.17
C GLU A 94 -16.57 -24.18 13.50
N GLU A 95 -15.68 -24.35 12.53
CA GLU A 95 -14.23 -24.53 12.78
C GLU A 95 -13.32 -23.37 12.33
N GLU A 96 -13.82 -22.40 11.56
CA GLU A 96 -12.98 -21.40 10.88
C GLU A 96 -12.20 -20.45 11.81
N ALA A 97 -12.65 -20.25 13.03
CA ALA A 97 -12.05 -19.27 13.94
C ALA A 97 -10.69 -19.69 14.53
N LEU A 98 -10.32 -20.98 14.45
CA LEU A 98 -9.21 -21.57 15.23
C LEU A 98 -7.94 -21.88 14.42
N TYR A 99 -7.96 -21.83 13.09
CA TYR A 99 -6.85 -22.32 12.26
C TYR A 99 -6.08 -21.23 11.53
N LYS A 100 -4.78 -21.46 11.28
CA LYS A 100 -3.94 -20.66 10.38
C LYS A 100 -4.36 -20.92 8.92
N ASP A 101 -4.10 -19.98 8.03
CA ASP A 101 -4.58 -20.02 6.63
C ASP A 101 -4.12 -21.25 5.85
N GLU A 102 -2.90 -21.76 6.08
CA GLU A 102 -2.40 -22.99 5.46
C GLU A 102 -3.20 -24.22 5.91
N GLN A 103 -3.53 -24.30 7.20
CA GLN A 103 -4.32 -25.40 7.75
C GLN A 103 -5.78 -25.36 7.27
N LYS A 104 -6.33 -24.16 7.06
CA LYS A 104 -7.66 -23.97 6.47
C LYS A 104 -7.69 -24.49 5.04
N LYS A 105 -6.67 -24.19 4.25
CA LYS A 105 -6.54 -24.65 2.87
C LYS A 105 -6.47 -26.19 2.81
N GLU A 106 -5.60 -26.81 3.59
CA GLU A 106 -5.44 -28.26 3.62
C GLU A 106 -6.74 -28.98 4.01
N LYS A 107 -7.46 -28.47 5.00
CA LYS A 107 -8.76 -29.02 5.41
C LYS A 107 -9.83 -28.85 4.34
N LEU A 108 -9.95 -27.64 3.77
CA LEU A 108 -10.88 -27.34 2.69
C LEU A 108 -10.67 -28.29 1.50
N GLU A 109 -9.43 -28.42 1.05
CA GLU A 109 -9.07 -29.30 -0.05
C GLU A 109 -9.35 -30.78 0.30
N GLY A 110 -9.03 -31.18 1.53
CA GLY A 110 -9.30 -32.55 2.00
C GLY A 110 -10.79 -32.93 1.95
N HIS A 111 -11.66 -32.05 2.49
CA HIS A 111 -13.11 -32.29 2.44
C HIS A 111 -13.66 -32.17 1.00
N ALA A 112 -13.15 -31.24 0.22
CA ALA A 112 -13.56 -31.09 -1.18
C ALA A 112 -13.24 -32.35 -2.00
N ILE A 113 -12.04 -32.94 -1.82
CA ILE A 113 -11.63 -34.15 -2.48
C ILE A 113 -12.53 -35.34 -2.06
N GLU A 114 -12.83 -35.49 -0.78
CA GLU A 114 -13.74 -36.54 -0.29
C GLU A 114 -15.12 -36.43 -0.95
N LEU A 115 -15.69 -35.21 -1.02
CA LEU A 115 -16.97 -34.94 -1.67
C LEU A 115 -16.93 -35.20 -3.18
N LEU A 116 -15.87 -34.76 -3.86
CA LEU A 116 -15.68 -35.00 -5.29
C LEU A 116 -15.76 -36.49 -5.65
N TYR A 117 -15.04 -37.32 -4.93
CA TYR A 117 -15.04 -38.77 -5.16
C TYR A 117 -16.31 -39.49 -4.68
N GLN A 118 -17.13 -38.84 -3.81
CA GLN A 118 -18.48 -39.34 -3.48
C GLN A 118 -19.47 -39.12 -4.64
N TYR A 119 -19.32 -37.99 -5.36
CA TYR A 119 -20.20 -37.67 -6.49
C TYR A 119 -19.82 -38.38 -7.78
N SER A 120 -18.54 -38.67 -7.99
CA SER A 120 -18.06 -39.36 -9.18
C SER A 120 -16.75 -40.11 -8.91
N ASN A 121 -16.77 -41.42 -9.16
CA ASN A 121 -15.59 -42.29 -8.97
C ASN A 121 -14.55 -42.19 -10.10
N SER A 122 -14.87 -41.50 -11.22
CA SER A 122 -14.03 -41.43 -12.42
C SER A 122 -13.90 -39.99 -12.90
N LEU A 123 -13.41 -39.10 -12.02
CA LEU A 123 -13.11 -37.73 -12.39
C LEU A 123 -11.74 -37.63 -13.05
N GLU A 124 -11.65 -36.84 -14.11
CA GLU A 124 -10.37 -36.46 -14.69
C GLU A 124 -9.61 -35.57 -13.70
N GLU A 125 -8.30 -35.77 -13.59
CA GLU A 125 -7.46 -34.98 -12.68
C GLU A 125 -7.57 -33.48 -12.96
N GLN A 126 -7.70 -33.06 -14.23
CA GLN A 126 -7.94 -31.66 -14.61
C GLN A 126 -9.19 -31.07 -13.96
N THR A 127 -10.30 -31.81 -13.93
CA THR A 127 -11.54 -31.40 -13.28
C THR A 127 -11.34 -31.17 -11.79
N VAL A 128 -10.57 -32.03 -11.12
CA VAL A 128 -10.26 -31.88 -9.70
C VAL A 128 -9.46 -30.60 -9.46
N TYR A 129 -8.39 -30.33 -10.24
CA TYR A 129 -7.60 -29.10 -10.09
C TYR A 129 -8.43 -27.86 -10.32
N LYS A 130 -9.28 -27.82 -11.35
CA LYS A 130 -10.18 -26.69 -11.63
C LYS A 130 -11.12 -26.41 -10.46
N ILE A 131 -11.76 -27.46 -9.94
CA ILE A 131 -12.73 -27.32 -8.83
C ILE A 131 -12.01 -26.87 -7.57
N LEU A 132 -10.87 -27.46 -7.20
CA LEU A 132 -10.08 -27.03 -6.04
C LEU A 132 -9.62 -25.59 -6.16
N TYR A 133 -9.23 -25.14 -7.37
CA TYR A 133 -8.90 -23.75 -7.62
C TYR A 133 -10.08 -22.82 -7.30
N TYR A 134 -11.27 -23.11 -7.83
CA TYR A 134 -12.46 -22.28 -7.60
C TYR A 134 -12.92 -22.32 -6.14
N LEU A 135 -12.81 -23.46 -5.45
CA LEU A 135 -13.11 -23.55 -4.03
C LEU A 135 -12.16 -22.69 -3.19
N ASN A 136 -10.85 -22.80 -3.41
CA ASN A 136 -9.87 -21.98 -2.72
C ASN A 136 -10.10 -20.48 -2.98
N ARG A 137 -10.35 -20.10 -4.24
CA ARG A 137 -10.66 -18.73 -4.64
C ARG A 137 -11.90 -18.18 -3.94
N ASN A 138 -12.97 -18.99 -3.81
CA ASN A 138 -14.26 -18.55 -3.28
C ASN A 138 -14.32 -18.58 -1.75
N PHE A 139 -13.72 -19.56 -1.08
CA PHE A 139 -13.76 -19.68 0.38
C PHE A 139 -12.65 -18.91 1.06
N LEU A 140 -11.41 -19.04 0.59
CA LEU A 140 -10.24 -18.44 1.23
C LEU A 140 -9.87 -17.09 0.61
N GLY A 141 -10.07 -16.94 -0.70
CA GLY A 141 -9.74 -15.73 -1.45
C GLY A 141 -10.84 -14.68 -1.47
N TYR A 142 -10.82 -13.90 -2.54
CA TYR A 142 -11.73 -12.77 -2.80
C TYR A 142 -12.59 -13.01 -4.06
N GLU A 143 -12.99 -14.26 -4.28
CA GLU A 143 -13.88 -14.66 -5.39
C GLU A 143 -13.42 -14.11 -6.76
N LYS A 144 -14.35 -13.48 -7.51
CA LYS A 144 -14.08 -12.96 -8.87
C LYS A 144 -12.93 -11.96 -8.93
N ILE A 145 -12.65 -11.23 -7.84
CA ILE A 145 -11.57 -10.22 -7.80
C ILE A 145 -10.24 -10.74 -7.25
N ASN A 146 -10.16 -12.04 -6.92
CA ASN A 146 -8.96 -12.60 -6.30
C ASN A 146 -7.70 -12.41 -7.16
N ALA A 147 -7.82 -12.57 -8.47
CA ALA A 147 -6.75 -12.33 -9.43
C ALA A 147 -6.28 -10.85 -9.43
N LEU A 148 -7.23 -9.92 -9.32
CA LEU A 148 -6.95 -8.48 -9.30
C LEU A 148 -6.19 -8.07 -8.04
N LEU A 149 -6.55 -8.66 -6.89
CA LEU A 149 -5.85 -8.43 -5.63
C LEU A 149 -4.47 -9.10 -5.58
N ALA A 150 -4.23 -10.12 -6.37
CA ALA A 150 -2.92 -10.78 -6.44
C ALA A 150 -1.93 -10.06 -7.38
N ASP A 151 -2.40 -9.22 -8.32
CA ASP A 151 -1.54 -8.55 -9.29
C ASP A 151 -0.85 -7.31 -8.67
N PRO A 152 0.48 -7.28 -8.50
CA PRO A 152 1.19 -6.13 -7.93
C PRO A 152 1.14 -4.87 -8.82
N MET A 153 0.71 -4.98 -10.08
CA MET A 153 0.58 -3.85 -10.98
C MET A 153 -0.72 -3.07 -10.80
N ILE A 154 -1.68 -3.57 -10.00
CA ILE A 154 -2.95 -2.91 -9.71
C ILE A 154 -2.82 -2.09 -8.43
N GLU A 155 -3.23 -0.81 -8.48
CA GLU A 155 -3.27 0.10 -7.33
C GLU A 155 -4.67 0.22 -6.75
N ASP A 156 -5.69 0.41 -7.61
CA ASP A 156 -7.09 0.55 -7.20
C ASP A 156 -7.98 -0.41 -8.01
N ILE A 157 -9.03 -0.90 -7.35
CA ILE A 157 -10.08 -1.75 -7.94
C ILE A 157 -11.41 -1.08 -7.64
N SER A 158 -12.21 -0.78 -8.67
CA SER A 158 -13.52 -0.12 -8.53
C SER A 158 -14.63 -0.93 -9.20
N CYS A 159 -15.64 -1.28 -8.42
CA CYS A 159 -16.91 -1.84 -8.91
C CYS A 159 -17.99 -0.78 -8.72
N ASP A 160 -18.48 -0.22 -9.82
CA ASP A 160 -19.33 0.97 -9.83
C ASP A 160 -20.83 0.62 -9.92
N GLY A 161 -21.19 -0.65 -9.76
CA GLY A 161 -22.59 -1.12 -9.76
C GLY A 161 -22.80 -2.45 -10.45
N VAL A 162 -24.07 -2.82 -10.58
CA VAL A 162 -24.56 -4.08 -11.17
C VAL A 162 -24.30 -4.11 -12.67
N ASP A 163 -23.85 -5.25 -13.19
CA ASP A 163 -23.54 -5.51 -14.60
C ASP A 163 -22.55 -4.53 -15.26
N ILE A 164 -21.82 -3.79 -14.42
CA ILE A 164 -20.75 -2.89 -14.87
C ILE A 164 -19.42 -3.62 -14.75
N PRO A 165 -18.58 -3.63 -15.80
CA PRO A 165 -17.23 -4.16 -15.68
C PRO A 165 -16.45 -3.46 -14.59
N ILE A 166 -15.67 -4.22 -13.82
CA ILE A 166 -14.74 -3.66 -12.82
C ILE A 166 -13.70 -2.81 -13.53
N PHE A 167 -13.40 -1.64 -12.97
CA PHE A 167 -12.32 -0.76 -13.40
C PHE A 167 -11.13 -0.90 -12.48
N LEU A 168 -9.94 -0.74 -13.07
CA LEU A 168 -8.66 -0.81 -12.38
C LEU A 168 -7.87 0.46 -12.61
N TYR A 169 -7.11 0.89 -11.59
CA TYR A 169 -5.97 1.76 -11.81
C TYR A 169 -4.69 0.91 -11.86
N HIS A 170 -4.20 0.71 -13.10
CA HIS A 170 -3.01 -0.08 -13.36
C HIS A 170 -1.78 0.82 -13.50
N ARG A 171 -0.66 0.48 -12.85
CA ARG A 171 0.55 1.32 -12.81
C ARG A 171 1.07 1.74 -14.18
N LYS A 172 0.99 0.82 -15.16
CA LYS A 172 1.52 1.05 -16.52
C LYS A 172 0.47 1.62 -17.47
N TYR A 173 -0.79 1.23 -17.32
CA TYR A 173 -1.85 1.52 -18.29
C TYR A 173 -2.87 2.55 -17.77
N GLY A 174 -2.79 2.98 -16.50
CA GLY A 174 -3.76 3.88 -15.89
C GLY A 174 -5.12 3.24 -15.69
N ASN A 175 -6.19 4.00 -15.92
CA ASN A 175 -7.56 3.48 -15.79
C ASN A 175 -7.90 2.56 -16.96
N ILE A 176 -8.15 1.30 -16.65
CA ILE A 176 -8.55 0.26 -17.63
C ILE A 176 -9.71 -0.55 -17.09
N LYS A 177 -10.56 -1.08 -17.97
CA LYS A 177 -11.65 -1.97 -17.62
C LYS A 177 -11.24 -3.43 -17.68
N THR A 178 -11.98 -4.27 -16.95
CA THR A 178 -11.79 -5.73 -16.95
C THR A 178 -12.90 -6.47 -17.68
N ASN A 179 -12.76 -7.80 -17.82
CA ASN A 179 -13.83 -8.71 -18.22
C ASN A 179 -14.67 -9.21 -17.03
N ILE A 180 -14.45 -8.69 -15.81
CA ILE A 180 -15.15 -9.13 -14.60
C ILE A 180 -16.32 -8.19 -14.32
N GLN A 181 -17.49 -8.77 -14.03
CA GLN A 181 -18.70 -8.06 -13.63
C GLN A 181 -19.51 -8.90 -12.63
N PHE A 182 -20.39 -8.26 -11.89
CA PHE A 182 -21.28 -8.87 -10.93
C PHE A 182 -22.73 -8.58 -11.30
N ASP A 183 -23.60 -9.59 -11.19
CA ASP A 183 -25.03 -9.35 -11.11
C ASP A 183 -25.41 -8.83 -9.71
N GLU A 184 -26.68 -8.47 -9.52
CA GLU A 184 -27.13 -7.82 -8.29
C GLU A 184 -27.00 -8.72 -7.05
N ILE A 185 -27.34 -9.99 -7.18
CA ILE A 185 -27.33 -10.95 -6.06
C ILE A 185 -25.89 -11.24 -5.63
N ASP A 186 -25.05 -11.53 -6.61
CA ASP A 186 -23.63 -11.78 -6.38
C ASP A 186 -22.94 -10.54 -5.78
N LEU A 187 -23.24 -9.33 -6.29
CA LEU A 187 -22.62 -8.11 -5.81
C LEU A 187 -22.98 -7.80 -4.36
N ASN A 188 -24.27 -7.89 -4.02
CA ASN A 188 -24.73 -7.66 -2.64
C ASN A 188 -24.09 -8.64 -1.68
N SER A 189 -24.04 -9.93 -2.02
CA SER A 189 -23.43 -10.98 -1.21
C SER A 189 -21.93 -10.74 -1.06
N PHE A 190 -21.27 -10.40 -2.15
CA PHE A 190 -19.83 -10.12 -2.16
C PHE A 190 -19.45 -8.89 -1.31
N VAL A 191 -20.22 -7.80 -1.40
CA VAL A 191 -20.00 -6.58 -0.61
C VAL A 191 -20.15 -6.87 0.88
N ILE A 192 -21.15 -7.64 1.29
CA ILE A 192 -21.31 -8.08 2.69
C ILE A 192 -20.07 -8.89 3.15
N LYS A 193 -19.66 -9.88 2.37
CA LYS A 193 -18.48 -10.71 2.66
C LYS A 193 -17.19 -9.89 2.72
N LEU A 194 -17.02 -8.94 1.82
CA LEU A 194 -15.87 -8.04 1.78
C LEU A 194 -15.76 -7.19 3.05
N CYS A 195 -16.90 -6.61 3.50
CA CYS A 195 -16.97 -5.86 4.74
C CYS A 195 -16.67 -6.74 5.97
N GLN A 196 -17.18 -7.97 6.00
CA GLN A 196 -16.89 -8.93 7.07
C GLN A 196 -15.40 -9.30 7.15
N LYS A 197 -14.73 -9.49 5.99
CA LYS A 197 -13.27 -9.67 5.95
C LYS A 197 -12.52 -8.46 6.53
N GLY A 198 -13.04 -7.25 6.34
CA GLY A 198 -12.57 -6.01 6.97
C GLY A 198 -13.06 -5.84 8.43
N ARG A 199 -13.65 -6.86 9.03
CA ARG A 199 -14.22 -6.84 10.40
C ARG A 199 -15.20 -5.70 10.63
N LYS A 200 -15.99 -5.34 9.62
CA LYS A 200 -17.07 -4.35 9.69
C LYS A 200 -18.37 -4.99 9.23
N HIS A 201 -19.47 -4.47 9.75
CA HIS A 201 -20.82 -4.89 9.35
C HIS A 201 -21.43 -3.86 8.43
N ILE A 202 -22.04 -4.30 7.33
CA ILE A 202 -22.83 -3.48 6.42
C ILE A 202 -24.26 -4.02 6.35
N SER A 203 -25.24 -3.15 6.29
CA SER A 203 -26.67 -3.51 6.18
C SER A 203 -27.43 -2.42 5.45
N PHE A 204 -28.65 -2.70 5.02
CA PHE A 204 -29.53 -1.68 4.42
C PHE A 204 -29.83 -0.52 5.37
N GLY A 205 -29.80 -0.71 6.70
CA GLY A 205 -29.94 0.36 7.68
C GLY A 205 -28.63 1.16 7.93
N SER A 206 -27.50 0.62 7.53
CA SER A 206 -26.18 1.28 7.54
C SER A 206 -25.42 0.88 6.27
N PRO A 207 -25.78 1.46 5.12
CA PRO A 207 -25.36 0.98 3.81
C PRO A 207 -23.99 1.50 3.35
N LEU A 208 -23.28 2.27 4.15
CA LEU A 208 -22.00 2.86 3.81
C LEU A 208 -20.93 2.45 4.83
N VAL A 209 -19.85 1.83 4.37
CA VAL A 209 -18.77 1.31 5.22
C VAL A 209 -17.41 1.63 4.65
N ASN A 210 -16.52 2.10 5.53
CA ASN A 210 -15.08 2.14 5.31
C ASN A 210 -14.42 1.07 6.19
N ALA A 211 -13.53 0.26 5.62
CA ALA A 211 -12.85 -0.77 6.37
C ALA A 211 -11.42 -1.00 5.83
N THR A 212 -10.66 -1.79 6.57
CA THR A 212 -9.32 -2.23 6.17
C THR A 212 -9.31 -3.75 6.08
N LEU A 213 -8.85 -4.29 4.97
CA LEU A 213 -8.69 -5.72 4.76
C LEU A 213 -7.49 -6.26 5.56
N PRO A 214 -7.40 -7.59 5.78
CA PRO A 214 -6.28 -8.18 6.52
C PRO A 214 -4.89 -7.90 5.93
N ASP A 215 -4.80 -7.66 4.62
CA ASP A 215 -3.57 -7.28 3.91
C ASP A 215 -3.24 -5.78 4.04
N GLY A 216 -4.05 -5.00 4.77
CA GLY A 216 -3.89 -3.55 4.91
C GLY A 216 -4.57 -2.71 3.82
N SER A 217 -5.15 -3.31 2.79
CA SER A 217 -5.88 -2.59 1.74
C SER A 217 -7.13 -1.90 2.30
N ARG A 218 -7.39 -0.67 1.84
CA ARG A 218 -8.59 0.09 2.23
C ARG A 218 -9.76 -0.27 1.34
N ILE A 219 -10.93 -0.44 1.93
CA ILE A 219 -12.18 -0.58 1.20
C ILE A 219 -13.16 0.54 1.58
N GLN A 220 -13.85 1.03 0.57
CA GLN A 220 -15.06 1.82 0.73
C GLN A 220 -16.16 1.04 0.02
N ALA A 221 -17.26 0.77 0.70
CA ALA A 221 -18.36 -0.05 0.17
C ALA A 221 -19.71 0.59 0.43
N THR A 222 -20.64 0.39 -0.51
CA THR A 222 -22.06 0.75 -0.36
C THR A 222 -22.93 -0.47 -0.64
N LEU A 223 -24.08 -0.58 0.04
CA LEU A 223 -25.02 -1.68 -0.11
C LEU A 223 -26.36 -1.18 -0.61
N GLY A 224 -26.87 -1.79 -1.67
CA GLY A 224 -28.20 -1.51 -2.24
C GLY A 224 -28.25 -0.25 -3.09
N HIS A 225 -29.46 0.14 -3.47
CA HIS A 225 -29.72 1.25 -4.38
C HIS A 225 -29.98 2.60 -3.69
N ASP A 226 -30.12 2.62 -2.36
CA ASP A 226 -30.53 3.82 -1.61
C ASP A 226 -29.45 4.90 -1.58
N VAL A 227 -28.18 4.50 -1.61
CA VAL A 227 -27.01 5.40 -1.58
C VAL A 227 -26.37 5.52 -2.96
N THR A 228 -26.26 4.41 -3.68
CA THR A 228 -25.71 4.35 -5.04
C THR A 228 -26.76 3.82 -6.01
N THR A 229 -27.19 4.65 -6.95
CA THR A 229 -28.32 4.38 -7.84
C THR A 229 -28.13 3.18 -8.79
N ARG A 230 -26.90 2.71 -8.97
CA ARG A 230 -26.57 1.55 -9.81
C ARG A 230 -26.43 0.25 -9.01
N GLY A 231 -26.93 0.22 -7.78
CA GLY A 231 -26.79 -0.90 -6.86
C GLY A 231 -25.58 -0.78 -5.95
N SER A 232 -25.23 -1.86 -5.29
CA SER A 232 -24.05 -1.91 -4.43
C SER A 232 -22.77 -1.55 -5.19
N SER A 233 -21.82 -0.97 -4.48
CA SER A 233 -20.51 -0.65 -5.07
C SER A 233 -19.38 -0.88 -4.05
N PHE A 234 -18.15 -1.04 -4.55
CA PHE A 234 -16.97 -1.03 -3.70
C PHE A 234 -15.77 -0.47 -4.43
N THR A 235 -14.89 0.17 -3.68
CA THR A 235 -13.57 0.57 -4.15
C THR A 235 -12.53 0.03 -3.17
N ILE A 236 -11.49 -0.63 -3.70
CA ILE A 236 -10.38 -1.16 -2.93
C ILE A 236 -9.12 -0.43 -3.36
N ARG A 237 -8.47 0.25 -2.42
CA ARG A 237 -7.15 0.82 -2.59
C ARG A 237 -6.13 -0.10 -1.94
N ARG A 238 -5.27 -0.69 -2.75
CA ARG A 238 -4.33 -1.72 -2.30
C ARG A 238 -3.22 -1.15 -1.42
N PHE A 239 -2.93 -1.86 -0.36
CA PHE A 239 -1.74 -1.61 0.45
C PHE A 239 -0.48 -2.09 -0.29
N LYS A 240 0.58 -1.32 -0.22
CA LYS A 240 1.89 -1.70 -0.76
C LYS A 240 2.76 -2.23 0.38
N GLU A 241 2.95 -3.54 0.43
CA GLU A 241 3.83 -4.17 1.44
C GLU A 241 5.29 -3.72 1.29
N VAL A 242 5.75 -3.53 0.05
CA VAL A 242 7.12 -3.09 -0.23
C VAL A 242 7.10 -1.59 -0.55
N PRO A 243 7.64 -0.75 0.34
CA PRO A 243 7.71 0.68 0.12
C PRO A 243 8.71 1.02 -1.01
N LEU A 244 8.52 2.20 -1.62
CA LEU A 244 9.53 2.76 -2.50
C LEU A 244 10.73 3.21 -1.67
N THR A 245 11.92 2.90 -2.16
CA THR A 245 13.17 3.35 -1.53
C THR A 245 13.60 4.72 -2.07
N PRO A 246 14.54 5.41 -1.41
CA PRO A 246 15.18 6.60 -1.96
C PRO A 246 15.75 6.40 -3.36
N ILE A 247 16.26 5.21 -3.66
CA ILE A 247 16.81 4.86 -4.98
C ILE A 247 15.72 4.82 -6.04
N ASP A 248 14.52 4.35 -5.70
CA ASP A 248 13.37 4.42 -6.60
C ASP A 248 12.99 5.86 -6.95
N LEU A 249 12.94 6.73 -5.94
CA LEU A 249 12.58 8.15 -6.16
C LEU A 249 13.63 8.88 -7.01
N ILE A 250 14.91 8.56 -6.84
CA ILE A 250 16.00 9.09 -7.68
C ILE A 250 15.85 8.55 -9.11
N ASN A 251 15.66 7.25 -9.30
CA ASN A 251 15.51 6.63 -10.63
C ASN A 251 14.27 7.14 -11.39
N PHE A 252 13.20 7.51 -10.68
CA PHE A 252 12.00 8.13 -11.27
C PHE A 252 12.19 9.63 -11.54
N ASN A 253 13.35 10.20 -11.21
CA ASN A 253 13.60 11.63 -11.24
C ASN A 253 12.58 12.43 -10.39
N THR A 254 12.07 11.83 -9.31
CA THR A 254 11.18 12.52 -8.36
C THR A 254 11.98 13.52 -7.52
N VAL A 255 13.20 13.14 -7.16
CA VAL A 255 14.20 13.93 -6.44
C VAL A 255 15.59 13.70 -7.03
N SER A 256 16.52 14.62 -6.83
CA SER A 256 17.93 14.43 -7.20
C SER A 256 18.69 13.67 -6.11
N VAL A 257 19.86 13.14 -6.47
CA VAL A 257 20.79 12.55 -5.50
C VAL A 257 21.22 13.57 -4.43
N GLU A 258 21.41 14.83 -4.83
CA GLU A 258 21.78 15.91 -3.91
C GLU A 258 20.68 16.22 -2.89
N GLN A 259 19.43 16.32 -3.36
CA GLN A 259 18.28 16.48 -2.47
C GLN A 259 18.17 15.32 -1.49
N MET A 260 18.40 14.09 -1.96
CA MET A 260 18.27 12.90 -1.12
C MET A 260 19.41 12.80 -0.10
N ALA A 261 20.65 13.17 -0.45
CA ALA A 261 21.78 13.25 0.48
C ALA A 261 21.55 14.33 1.55
N TYR A 262 21.00 15.49 1.13
CA TYR A 262 20.60 16.56 2.04
C TYR A 262 19.53 16.06 3.04
N LEU A 263 18.48 15.42 2.56
CA LEU A 263 17.40 14.88 3.40
C LEU A 263 17.92 13.79 4.34
N TRP A 264 18.82 12.91 3.88
CA TRP A 264 19.45 11.91 4.74
C TRP A 264 20.17 12.56 5.93
N LEU A 265 21.04 13.55 5.65
CA LEU A 265 21.77 14.24 6.72
C LEU A 265 20.83 15.01 7.67
N ALA A 266 19.76 15.60 7.15
CA ALA A 266 18.74 16.28 7.95
C ALA A 266 17.98 15.31 8.86
N VAL A 267 17.54 14.15 8.33
CA VAL A 267 16.84 13.10 9.09
C VAL A 267 17.70 12.57 10.22
N GLU A 268 18.96 12.23 9.92
CA GLU A 268 19.92 11.74 10.91
C GLU A 268 20.16 12.72 12.07
N ASN A 269 20.03 14.02 11.79
CA ASN A 269 20.25 15.09 12.77
C ASN A 269 18.93 15.69 13.30
N ASN A 270 17.89 14.86 13.38
CA ASN A 270 16.64 15.17 14.05
C ASN A 270 15.91 16.45 13.53
N LYS A 271 16.03 16.77 12.24
CA LYS A 271 15.32 17.90 11.66
C LYS A 271 13.89 17.50 11.28
N SER A 272 12.92 18.28 11.71
CA SER A 272 11.49 18.04 11.47
C SER A 272 11.09 18.37 10.03
N LEU A 273 10.23 17.55 9.42
CA LEU A 273 9.91 17.60 8.00
C LEU A 273 8.41 17.54 7.75
N LEU A 274 7.92 18.41 6.86
CA LEU A 274 6.55 18.38 6.35
C LEU A 274 6.55 18.21 4.83
N ILE A 275 5.79 17.21 4.34
CA ILE A 275 5.69 16.92 2.91
C ILE A 275 4.32 17.35 2.40
N ALA A 276 4.30 18.40 1.59
CA ALA A 276 3.09 18.91 0.97
C ALA A 276 2.88 18.33 -0.44
N GLY A 277 1.65 18.41 -0.92
CA GLY A 277 1.31 18.08 -2.30
C GLY A 277 -0.16 17.72 -2.47
N GLY A 278 -0.62 17.72 -3.70
CA GLY A 278 -1.98 17.31 -4.09
C GLY A 278 -2.22 15.82 -3.96
N THR A 279 -3.41 15.39 -4.39
CA THR A 279 -3.76 13.96 -4.46
C THR A 279 -2.85 13.24 -5.47
N ALA A 280 -2.40 12.04 -5.13
CA ALA A 280 -1.52 11.20 -5.95
C ALA A 280 -0.16 11.82 -6.31
N SER A 281 0.27 12.91 -5.65
CA SER A 281 1.58 13.54 -5.87
C SER A 281 2.76 12.75 -5.31
N GLY A 282 2.51 11.73 -4.47
CA GLY A 282 3.53 10.87 -3.89
C GLY A 282 4.00 11.28 -2.49
N LYS A 283 3.22 12.08 -1.75
CA LYS A 283 3.55 12.52 -0.37
C LYS A 283 3.93 11.36 0.54
N THR A 284 3.03 10.40 0.73
CA THR A 284 3.25 9.24 1.62
C THR A 284 4.41 8.37 1.13
N SER A 285 4.56 8.21 -0.18
CA SER A 285 5.70 7.46 -0.75
C SER A 285 7.03 8.15 -0.46
N THR A 286 7.07 9.49 -0.55
CA THR A 286 8.26 10.28 -0.21
C THR A 286 8.53 10.23 1.30
N LEU A 287 7.50 10.37 2.14
CA LEU A 287 7.61 10.26 3.58
C LEU A 287 8.18 8.90 3.99
N ASN A 288 7.62 7.81 3.46
CA ASN A 288 8.06 6.46 3.75
C ASN A 288 9.52 6.24 3.31
N SER A 289 9.86 6.69 2.10
CA SER A 289 11.21 6.60 1.55
C SER A 289 12.25 7.34 2.41
N ILE A 290 11.96 8.58 2.80
CA ILE A 290 12.86 9.38 3.65
C ILE A 290 12.99 8.79 5.05
N SER A 291 11.93 8.18 5.58
CA SER A 291 11.94 7.54 6.91
C SER A 291 12.93 6.36 7.00
N LEU A 292 13.39 5.83 5.86
CA LEU A 292 14.44 4.80 5.83
C LEU A 292 15.83 5.33 6.23
N PHE A 293 15.99 6.64 6.30
CA PHE A 293 17.21 7.28 6.81
C PHE A 293 17.19 7.50 8.34
N ILE A 294 16.13 7.17 9.03
CA ILE A 294 16.10 7.25 10.49
C ILE A 294 17.12 6.27 11.06
N PRO A 295 17.94 6.68 12.04
CA PRO A 295 18.92 5.80 12.64
C PRO A 295 18.28 4.51 13.18
N PRO A 296 18.88 3.32 12.94
CA PRO A 296 18.23 2.03 13.18
C PRO A 296 17.91 1.74 14.65
N ALA A 297 18.66 2.33 15.59
CA ALA A 297 18.40 2.17 17.02
C ALA A 297 17.27 3.07 17.56
N SER A 298 16.83 4.05 16.77
CA SER A 298 15.86 5.04 17.22
C SER A 298 14.47 4.46 17.46
N LYS A 299 13.80 4.97 18.49
CA LYS A 299 12.40 4.65 18.73
C LYS A 299 11.50 5.49 17.85
N VAL A 300 10.72 4.82 17.00
CA VAL A 300 9.81 5.45 16.05
C VAL A 300 8.36 5.11 16.40
N VAL A 301 7.49 6.11 16.40
CA VAL A 301 6.03 5.91 16.46
C VAL A 301 5.39 6.49 15.21
N THR A 302 4.66 5.67 14.47
CA THR A 302 3.84 6.14 13.36
C THR A 302 2.38 6.19 13.75
N ILE A 303 1.64 7.19 13.28
CA ILE A 303 0.21 7.41 13.54
C ILE A 303 -0.48 7.68 12.21
N GLU A 304 -1.44 6.84 11.86
CA GLU A 304 -2.09 6.86 10.56
C GLU A 304 -3.59 6.55 10.67
N ASP A 305 -4.40 7.09 9.76
CA ASP A 305 -5.81 6.68 9.63
C ASP A 305 -5.92 5.25 9.07
N THR A 306 -5.03 4.91 8.18
CA THR A 306 -4.84 3.55 7.67
C THR A 306 -3.36 3.36 7.41
N ARG A 307 -2.86 2.19 7.71
CA ARG A 307 -1.44 1.87 7.57
C ARG A 307 -1.00 1.99 6.11
N GLU A 308 -0.08 2.90 5.84
CA GLU A 308 0.60 3.08 4.56
C GLU A 308 2.13 3.03 4.72
N LEU A 309 2.62 3.36 5.93
CA LEU A 309 4.04 3.37 6.23
C LEU A 309 4.55 1.97 6.60
N THR A 310 5.76 1.68 6.16
CA THR A 310 6.49 0.45 6.50
C THR A 310 7.94 0.82 6.80
N LEU A 311 8.38 0.54 8.05
CA LEU A 311 9.73 0.81 8.52
C LEU A 311 10.46 -0.50 8.83
N TYR A 312 11.79 -0.49 8.78
CA TYR A 312 12.63 -1.64 9.11
C TYR A 312 13.09 -1.66 10.58
N HIS A 313 12.69 -0.67 11.36
CA HIS A 313 13.11 -0.50 12.74
C HIS A 313 12.47 -1.54 13.66
N ASP A 314 13.28 -2.21 14.47
CA ASP A 314 12.78 -3.15 15.49
C ASP A 314 12.00 -2.40 16.59
N ASN A 315 12.43 -1.16 16.93
CA ASN A 315 11.78 -0.32 17.93
C ASN A 315 10.74 0.63 17.29
N TRP A 316 9.81 0.05 16.52
CA TRP A 316 8.74 0.77 15.84
C TRP A 316 7.36 0.39 16.36
N ILE A 317 6.56 1.41 16.67
CA ILE A 317 5.15 1.26 17.05
C ILE A 317 4.29 1.89 15.95
N ALA A 318 3.49 1.06 15.29
CA ALA A 318 2.54 1.50 14.27
C ALA A 318 1.15 1.68 14.88
N GLY A 319 0.73 2.93 15.11
CA GLY A 319 -0.60 3.29 15.57
C GLY A 319 -1.55 3.55 14.40
N VAL A 320 -2.77 3.03 14.49
CA VAL A 320 -3.83 3.26 13.50
C VAL A 320 -5.09 3.69 14.23
N THR A 321 -5.80 4.68 13.68
CA THR A 321 -7.09 5.14 14.21
C THR A 321 -8.12 4.03 14.19
N ARG A 322 -9.09 4.11 15.12
CA ARG A 322 -10.17 3.13 15.21
C ARG A 322 -11.51 3.83 15.30
N GLU A 323 -12.33 3.69 14.27
CA GLU A 323 -13.73 4.06 14.32
C GLU A 323 -14.50 3.12 15.27
N PRO A 324 -15.54 3.60 15.97
CA PRO A 324 -16.35 2.76 16.84
C PRO A 324 -17.02 1.64 16.07
N PHE A 325 -16.99 0.42 16.61
CA PHE A 325 -17.61 -0.77 16.01
C PHE A 325 -19.11 -0.85 16.30
N ALA A 326 -19.54 -0.33 17.45
CA ALA A 326 -20.94 -0.31 17.89
C ALA A 326 -21.28 1.02 18.61
N LYS A 327 -22.58 1.34 18.71
CA LYS A 327 -23.05 2.46 19.52
C LYS A 327 -22.60 2.25 20.98
N GLY A 328 -21.72 3.13 21.48
CA GLY A 328 -21.20 3.12 22.86
C GLY A 328 -19.72 2.76 22.99
N GLU A 329 -19.06 2.33 21.92
CA GLU A 329 -17.59 2.24 21.90
C GLU A 329 -16.95 3.60 21.64
N SER A 330 -15.80 3.86 22.27
CA SER A 330 -15.04 5.08 22.03
C SER A 330 -14.25 4.99 20.73
N GLU A 331 -14.37 6.03 19.92
CA GLU A 331 -13.45 6.31 18.83
C GLU A 331 -12.02 6.49 19.37
N ILE A 332 -11.02 6.01 18.64
CA ILE A 332 -9.60 6.34 18.87
C ILE A 332 -9.13 7.10 17.64
N ASN A 333 -9.00 8.40 17.78
CA ASN A 333 -8.60 9.30 16.70
C ASN A 333 -7.08 9.57 16.72
N MET A 334 -6.59 10.32 15.73
CA MET A 334 -5.18 10.67 15.62
C MET A 334 -4.65 11.47 16.82
N PHE A 335 -5.47 12.32 17.40
CA PHE A 335 -5.10 13.10 18.58
C PHE A 335 -4.83 12.19 19.79
N ASP A 336 -5.71 11.20 20.04
CA ASP A 336 -5.56 10.24 21.13
C ASP A 336 -4.27 9.42 21.00
N LEU A 337 -3.99 8.97 19.78
CA LEU A 337 -2.77 8.23 19.46
C LEU A 337 -1.52 9.09 19.64
N LEU A 338 -1.57 10.36 19.26
CA LEU A 338 -0.45 11.28 19.41
C LEU A 338 -0.15 11.57 20.88
N ILE A 339 -1.18 11.81 21.71
CA ILE A 339 -1.02 11.95 23.16
C ILE A 339 -0.43 10.68 23.80
N SER A 340 -0.85 9.51 23.34
CA SER A 340 -0.28 8.23 23.77
C SER A 340 1.19 8.09 23.35
N ALA A 341 1.52 8.46 22.12
CA ALA A 341 2.89 8.43 21.58
C ALA A 341 3.85 9.27 22.43
N LEU A 342 3.49 10.49 22.79
CA LEU A 342 4.32 11.39 23.60
C LEU A 342 4.72 10.79 24.96
N ARG A 343 3.89 9.89 25.52
CA ARG A 343 4.18 9.18 26.77
C ARG A 343 5.14 8.00 26.59
N GLN A 344 5.41 7.60 25.36
CA GLN A 344 6.28 6.46 25.04
C GLN A 344 7.74 6.86 24.81
N ARG A 345 8.07 8.16 24.91
CA ARG A 345 9.40 8.75 24.66
C ARG A 345 9.97 8.36 23.30
N PRO A 346 9.27 8.60 22.20
CA PRO A 346 9.82 8.35 20.87
C PRO A 346 10.87 9.42 20.53
N GLU A 347 11.87 9.04 19.74
CA GLU A 347 12.77 10.00 19.11
C GLU A 347 12.13 10.60 17.86
N TYR A 348 11.39 9.76 17.12
CA TYR A 348 10.68 10.17 15.91
C TYR A 348 9.18 9.86 16.03
N ILE A 349 8.38 10.85 15.70
CA ILE A 349 6.91 10.73 15.57
C ILE A 349 6.55 11.01 14.13
N ILE A 350 5.91 10.06 13.46
CA ILE A 350 5.49 10.20 12.06
C ILE A 350 3.98 10.16 12.01
N VAL A 351 3.35 11.26 11.59
CA VAL A 351 1.91 11.32 11.36
C VAL A 351 1.66 11.24 9.86
N GLY A 352 0.90 10.24 9.42
CA GLY A 352 0.67 9.99 8.00
C GLY A 352 0.19 11.21 7.24
N GLU A 353 -0.84 11.89 7.73
CA GLU A 353 -1.33 13.16 7.19
C GLU A 353 -1.98 14.00 8.31
N VAL A 354 -1.69 15.30 8.34
CA VAL A 354 -2.36 16.23 9.25
C VAL A 354 -3.50 16.95 8.53
N ARG A 355 -4.69 16.94 9.18
CA ARG A 355 -5.93 17.51 8.62
C ARG A 355 -6.71 18.36 9.62
N GLY A 356 -6.46 18.19 10.92
CA GLY A 356 -7.23 18.80 11.99
C GLY A 356 -6.39 19.18 13.21
N SER A 357 -7.00 19.15 14.37
CA SER A 357 -6.41 19.61 15.64
C SER A 357 -5.18 18.84 16.11
N GLU A 358 -4.97 17.61 15.63
CA GLU A 358 -3.77 16.81 15.88
C GLU A 358 -2.49 17.53 15.44
N ALA A 359 -2.54 18.32 14.38
CA ALA A 359 -1.40 19.10 13.91
C ALA A 359 -0.87 20.05 14.98
N ARG A 360 -1.75 20.73 15.74
CA ARG A 360 -1.33 21.61 16.83
C ARG A 360 -0.51 20.87 17.87
N THR A 361 -0.92 19.66 18.25
CA THR A 361 -0.18 18.82 19.20
C THR A 361 1.13 18.33 18.62
N LEU A 362 1.17 18.02 17.30
CA LEU A 362 2.39 17.67 16.60
C LEU A 362 3.41 18.81 16.65
N PHE A 363 2.98 20.06 16.40
CA PHE A 363 3.84 21.24 16.48
C PHE A 363 4.27 21.56 17.93
N GLN A 364 3.45 21.24 18.94
CA GLN A 364 3.88 21.27 20.33
C GLN A 364 4.99 20.26 20.61
N ALA A 365 4.87 19.04 20.07
CA ALA A 365 5.93 18.02 20.17
C ALA A 365 7.24 18.48 19.52
N MET A 366 7.19 19.07 18.31
CA MET A 366 8.36 19.70 17.67
C MET A 366 9.00 20.76 18.59
N SER A 367 8.19 21.65 19.15
CA SER A 367 8.67 22.73 20.02
C SER A 367 9.29 22.23 21.34
N THR A 368 9.00 21.00 21.75
CA THR A 368 9.57 20.34 22.94
C THR A 368 10.71 19.37 22.63
N GLY A 369 11.20 19.36 21.37
CA GLY A 369 12.39 18.62 20.95
C GLY A 369 12.14 17.23 20.38
N HIS A 370 10.89 16.85 20.09
CA HIS A 370 10.60 15.62 19.36
C HIS A 370 10.75 15.85 17.86
N THR A 371 11.47 14.97 17.18
CA THR A 371 11.55 15.00 15.72
C THR A 371 10.24 14.49 15.13
N THR A 372 9.62 15.28 14.25
CA THR A 372 8.34 14.88 13.69
C THR A 372 8.30 14.99 12.17
N TYR A 373 7.66 14.00 11.56
CA TYR A 373 7.39 13.99 10.13
C TYR A 373 5.90 13.88 9.88
N SER A 374 5.42 14.56 8.85
CA SER A 374 4.03 14.42 8.44
C SER A 374 3.85 14.80 6.98
N THR A 375 2.65 14.50 6.45
CA THR A 375 2.21 15.06 5.16
C THR A 375 1.04 16.02 5.35
N ILE A 376 0.89 16.95 4.41
CA ILE A 376 -0.25 17.87 4.34
C ILE A 376 -0.72 18.01 2.90
N HIS A 377 -2.02 18.14 2.71
CA HIS A 377 -2.59 18.36 1.39
C HIS A 377 -2.57 19.86 1.03
N ALA A 378 -1.54 20.31 0.35
CA ALA A 378 -1.38 21.71 -0.09
C ALA A 378 -0.63 21.77 -1.42
N GLY A 379 -0.94 22.75 -2.25
CA GLY A 379 -0.38 22.88 -3.60
C GLY A 379 0.99 23.54 -3.64
N ASP A 380 1.27 24.45 -2.72
CA ASP A 380 2.52 25.23 -2.63
C ASP A 380 2.82 25.60 -1.17
N ILE A 381 3.95 26.29 -0.96
CA ILE A 381 4.42 26.68 0.39
C ILE A 381 3.46 27.66 1.07
N GLN A 382 2.87 28.61 0.31
CA GLN A 382 1.93 29.58 0.88
C GLN A 382 0.64 28.89 1.33
N ASP A 383 0.15 27.92 0.55
CA ASP A 383 -0.98 27.08 0.93
C ASP A 383 -0.69 26.25 2.18
N VAL A 384 0.55 25.73 2.34
CA VAL A 384 0.96 25.03 3.57
C VAL A 384 0.81 25.94 4.77
N ILE A 385 1.40 27.13 4.71
CA ILE A 385 1.35 28.12 5.80
C ILE A 385 -0.09 28.48 6.12
N ASN A 386 -0.88 28.84 5.10
CA ASN A 386 -2.28 29.22 5.26
C ASN A 386 -3.12 28.10 5.91
N ARG A 387 -2.91 26.83 5.49
CA ARG A 387 -3.63 25.68 6.07
C ARG A 387 -3.25 25.40 7.51
N LEU A 388 -1.96 25.54 7.85
CA LEU A 388 -1.48 25.35 9.20
C LEU A 388 -2.03 26.40 10.16
N GLU A 389 -2.16 27.65 9.73
CA GLU A 389 -2.61 28.78 10.56
C GLU A 389 -4.13 28.86 10.72
N ASN A 390 -4.90 28.39 9.76
CA ASN A 390 -6.36 28.50 9.74
C ASN A 390 -7.06 27.22 10.21
N GLU A 391 -8.34 27.36 10.58
CA GLU A 391 -9.22 26.23 10.87
C GLU A 391 -9.29 25.25 9.67
N PRO A 392 -9.34 23.93 9.91
CA PRO A 392 -9.49 23.28 11.22
C PRO A 392 -8.17 22.97 11.97
N ILE A 393 -7.01 23.28 11.38
CA ILE A 393 -5.68 22.96 11.93
C ILE A 393 -5.29 23.93 13.06
N ASN A 394 -5.31 25.24 12.79
CA ASN A 394 -5.11 26.33 13.74
C ASN A 394 -3.85 26.21 14.61
N VAL A 395 -2.70 26.01 13.97
CA VAL A 395 -1.38 26.02 14.64
C VAL A 395 -0.97 27.46 14.89
N PRO A 396 -0.64 27.83 16.15
CA PRO A 396 -0.14 29.17 16.44
C PRO A 396 1.10 29.51 15.62
N HIS A 397 1.10 30.68 14.98
CA HIS A 397 2.17 31.17 14.09
C HIS A 397 3.59 31.02 14.71
N ALA A 398 3.72 31.32 16.00
CA ALA A 398 5.00 31.18 16.72
C ALA A 398 5.52 29.74 16.81
N MET A 399 4.64 28.73 16.67
CA MET A 399 5.05 27.32 16.68
C MET A 399 5.59 26.84 15.32
N LEU A 400 5.24 27.51 14.24
CA LEU A 400 5.68 27.12 12.89
C LEU A 400 7.21 27.19 12.71
N LYS A 401 7.89 27.99 13.51
CA LYS A 401 9.36 28.05 13.56
C LYS A 401 10.03 26.76 14.04
N ALA A 402 9.28 25.84 14.64
CA ALA A 402 9.81 24.55 15.10
C ALA A 402 9.89 23.50 13.96
N LEU A 403 9.31 23.80 12.80
CA LEU A 403 9.46 23.01 11.60
C LEU A 403 10.72 23.48 10.85
N ASP A 404 11.56 22.53 10.44
CA ASP A 404 12.83 22.84 9.76
C ASP A 404 12.67 22.87 8.25
N ILE A 405 11.98 21.87 7.67
CA ILE A 405 11.95 21.64 6.21
C ILE A 405 10.53 21.40 5.72
N ILE A 406 10.19 22.01 4.58
CA ILE A 406 8.98 21.67 3.82
C ILE A 406 9.38 21.25 2.42
N THR A 407 8.81 20.12 1.93
CA THR A 407 8.90 19.74 0.52
C THR A 407 7.54 19.78 -0.14
N VAL A 408 7.47 20.20 -1.39
CA VAL A 408 6.24 20.23 -2.19
C VAL A 408 6.34 19.20 -3.30
N GLN A 409 5.44 18.21 -3.27
CA GLN A 409 5.37 17.13 -4.26
C GLN A 409 4.25 17.41 -5.26
N ILE A 410 4.56 17.31 -6.55
CA ILE A 410 3.59 17.49 -7.63
C ILE A 410 3.50 16.25 -8.52
N GLN A 411 2.31 16.05 -9.11
CA GLN A 411 2.10 15.11 -10.21
C GLN A 411 1.97 15.91 -11.49
N ILE A 412 2.76 15.57 -12.51
CA ILE A 412 2.81 16.22 -13.81
C ILE A 412 2.76 15.19 -14.93
N THR A 413 2.54 15.64 -16.15
CA THR A 413 2.65 14.80 -17.34
C THR A 413 3.86 15.22 -18.16
N ILE A 414 4.86 14.33 -18.26
CA ILE A 414 6.06 14.53 -19.07
C ILE A 414 6.03 13.55 -20.24
N LYS A 415 6.10 14.04 -21.46
CA LYS A 415 6.06 13.22 -22.69
C LYS A 415 4.91 12.21 -22.69
N GLY A 416 3.72 12.61 -22.24
CA GLY A 416 2.53 11.78 -22.17
C GLY A 416 2.48 10.77 -21.01
N LYS A 417 3.49 10.73 -20.15
CA LYS A 417 3.52 9.86 -18.96
C LYS A 417 3.33 10.66 -17.68
N LYS A 418 2.48 10.17 -16.78
CA LYS A 418 2.34 10.72 -15.43
C LYS A 418 3.64 10.52 -14.67
N SER A 419 4.22 11.60 -14.19
CA SER A 419 5.48 11.64 -13.43
C SER A 419 5.27 12.45 -12.14
N ARG A 420 6.15 12.26 -11.18
CA ARG A 420 6.13 12.99 -9.90
C ARG A 420 7.45 13.73 -9.74
N ARG A 421 7.40 14.95 -9.16
CA ARG A 421 8.60 15.77 -8.91
C ARG A 421 8.48 16.45 -7.55
N CYS A 422 9.60 16.54 -6.85
CA CYS A 422 9.74 17.49 -5.76
C CYS A 422 9.89 18.89 -6.37
N GLN A 423 8.79 19.62 -6.44
CA GLN A 423 8.75 20.95 -7.07
C GLN A 423 9.65 21.94 -6.33
N GLN A 424 9.64 21.88 -5.00
CA GLN A 424 10.35 22.79 -4.13
C GLN A 424 10.71 22.11 -2.81
N LEU A 425 11.89 22.40 -2.30
CA LEU A 425 12.31 22.09 -0.94
C LEU A 425 12.77 23.39 -0.30
N VAL A 426 12.14 23.77 0.79
CA VAL A 426 12.45 25.00 1.53
C VAL A 426 12.79 24.71 2.98
N GLU A 427 13.61 25.55 3.55
CA GLU A 427 13.93 25.59 4.97
C GLU A 427 13.19 26.73 5.65
N ILE A 428 12.71 26.52 6.86
CA ILE A 428 12.14 27.58 7.71
C ILE A 428 13.28 28.18 8.53
N THR A 429 13.58 29.45 8.30
CA THR A 429 14.70 30.13 8.97
C THR A 429 14.26 31.00 10.15
N GLY A 430 12.96 31.06 10.43
CA GLY A 430 12.38 31.79 11.55
C GLY A 430 11.25 32.73 11.16
N LEU A 431 11.01 33.74 11.98
CA LEU A 431 9.98 34.76 11.76
C LEU A 431 10.65 36.10 11.45
N ASP A 432 10.05 36.87 10.57
CA ASP A 432 10.46 38.25 10.33
C ASP A 432 10.12 39.14 11.55
N PRO A 433 11.09 39.81 12.18
CA PRO A 433 10.84 40.55 13.41
C PRO A 433 9.87 41.71 13.26
N ARG A 434 9.69 42.26 12.01
CA ARG A 434 8.83 43.41 11.77
C ARG A 434 7.42 43.01 11.33
N THR A 435 7.33 42.01 10.47
CA THR A 435 6.04 41.61 9.88
C THR A 435 5.44 40.41 10.59
N GLY A 436 6.25 39.66 11.34
CA GLY A 436 5.87 38.37 11.93
C GLY A 436 5.82 37.22 10.91
N ASN A 437 5.98 37.48 9.62
CA ASN A 437 5.87 36.46 8.57
C ASN A 437 6.97 35.41 8.68
N ILE A 438 6.64 34.18 8.26
CA ILE A 438 7.61 33.08 8.20
C ILE A 438 8.66 33.40 7.12
N ARG A 439 9.92 33.32 7.51
CA ARG A 439 11.06 33.39 6.58
C ARG A 439 11.39 32.00 6.08
N ILE A 440 11.48 31.85 4.78
CA ILE A 440 11.86 30.63 4.11
C ILE A 440 13.16 30.83 3.33
N ASN A 441 13.93 29.76 3.17
CA ASN A 441 15.10 29.68 2.31
C ASN A 441 14.84 28.61 1.25
N ASP A 442 14.83 29.00 -0.02
CA ASP A 442 14.67 28.07 -1.15
C ASP A 442 15.94 27.25 -1.33
N MET A 443 15.91 25.98 -0.93
CA MET A 443 17.09 25.11 -0.97
C MET A 443 17.21 24.34 -2.27
N PHE A 444 16.08 23.84 -2.80
CA PHE A 444 16.02 23.18 -4.11
C PHE A 444 14.72 23.52 -4.82
N LYS A 445 14.82 23.73 -6.14
CA LYS A 445 13.68 24.00 -7.00
C LYS A 445 13.77 23.19 -8.28
N TRP A 446 12.67 22.56 -8.65
CA TRP A 446 12.58 21.84 -9.92
C TRP A 446 12.37 22.83 -11.08
N ASN A 447 13.18 22.68 -12.13
CA ASN A 447 13.06 23.41 -13.37
C ASN A 447 12.29 22.56 -14.40
N PRO A 448 11.07 22.97 -14.80
CA PRO A 448 10.25 22.20 -15.74
C PRO A 448 10.79 22.19 -17.18
N GLN A 449 11.65 23.13 -17.57
CA GLN A 449 12.18 23.22 -18.93
C GLN A 449 13.21 22.10 -19.20
N ASP A 450 14.12 21.92 -18.24
CA ASP A 450 15.24 20.99 -18.37
C ASP A 450 15.01 19.68 -17.59
N ASP A 451 13.89 19.57 -16.87
CA ASP A 451 13.56 18.46 -15.97
C ASP A 451 14.69 18.17 -14.96
N CYS A 452 15.32 19.22 -14.45
CA CYS A 452 16.42 19.16 -13.48
C CYS A 452 16.07 19.89 -12.17
N PHE A 453 16.90 19.70 -11.14
CA PHE A 453 16.74 20.33 -9.84
C PHE A 453 17.86 21.35 -9.62
N GLU A 454 17.49 22.59 -9.45
CA GLU A 454 18.40 23.69 -9.16
C GLU A 454 18.60 23.82 -7.66
N LYS A 455 19.84 23.94 -7.22
CA LYS A 455 20.20 24.17 -5.83
C LYS A 455 20.22 25.67 -5.55
N GLY A 456 19.62 26.07 -4.44
CA GLY A 456 19.67 27.44 -3.92
C GLY A 456 21.02 27.81 -3.30
N GLY A 457 21.01 28.84 -2.47
CA GLY A 457 22.19 29.34 -1.77
C GLY A 457 22.68 28.45 -0.61
N GLU A 458 23.17 29.10 0.44
CA GLU A 458 23.60 28.42 1.67
C GLU A 458 22.42 27.85 2.43
N SER A 459 22.58 26.66 2.97
CA SER A 459 21.58 25.97 3.77
C SER A 459 21.63 26.42 5.22
N TYR A 460 20.53 26.92 5.73
CA TYR A 460 20.34 27.24 7.14
C TYR A 460 20.36 25.97 8.02
N VAL A 461 19.66 24.94 7.58
CA VAL A 461 19.59 23.65 8.29
C VAL A 461 20.96 22.99 8.38
N MET A 462 21.72 22.94 7.28
CA MET A 462 23.06 22.35 7.27
C MET A 462 24.04 23.16 8.13
N ASN A 463 23.96 24.48 8.12
CA ASN A 463 24.76 25.33 8.99
C ASN A 463 24.45 25.08 10.48
N ASN A 464 23.17 24.89 10.83
CA ASN A 464 22.80 24.54 12.20
C ASN A 464 23.36 23.16 12.60
N ILE A 465 23.27 22.15 11.74
CA ILE A 465 23.87 20.83 11.98
C ILE A 465 25.39 20.93 12.16
N MET A 466 26.05 21.70 11.29
CA MET A 466 27.48 21.95 11.38
C MET A 466 27.87 22.55 12.75
N HIS A 467 27.14 23.53 13.23
CA HIS A 467 27.36 24.12 14.55
C HIS A 467 27.06 23.16 15.70
N GLU A 468 25.96 22.43 15.64
CA GLU A 468 25.57 21.42 16.64
C GLU A 468 26.60 20.30 16.78
N LYS A 469 27.22 19.88 15.66
CA LYS A 469 28.27 18.84 15.61
C LYS A 469 29.68 19.37 15.83
N GLY A 470 29.89 20.69 15.83
CA GLY A 470 31.21 21.30 15.90
C GLY A 470 32.06 21.02 14.66
N TRP A 471 31.44 20.83 13.50
CA TRP A 471 32.13 20.58 12.23
C TRP A 471 32.64 21.85 11.58
N SER A 472 33.72 21.73 10.80
CA SER A 472 34.09 22.75 9.82
C SER A 472 33.23 22.64 8.56
N MET A 473 33.24 23.69 7.72
CA MET A 473 32.58 23.66 6.42
C MET A 473 33.08 22.50 5.54
N ASP A 474 34.39 22.24 5.54
CA ASP A 474 34.96 21.13 4.77
C ASP A 474 34.46 19.76 5.26
N GLN A 475 34.28 19.59 6.57
CA GLN A 475 33.70 18.38 7.14
C GLN A 475 32.23 18.22 6.75
N LEU A 476 31.44 19.29 6.80
CA LEU A 476 30.05 19.24 6.36
C LEU A 476 29.93 18.84 4.88
N LEU A 477 30.75 19.47 4.01
CA LEU A 477 30.76 19.14 2.59
C LEU A 477 31.17 17.69 2.34
N ALA A 478 32.20 17.20 3.04
CA ALA A 478 32.63 15.80 2.97
C ALA A 478 31.52 14.84 3.38
N GLU A 479 30.77 15.14 4.44
CA GLU A 479 29.65 14.32 4.90
C GLU A 479 28.49 14.27 3.88
N ILE A 480 28.21 15.37 3.21
CA ILE A 480 27.22 15.42 2.12
C ILE A 480 27.73 14.61 0.92
N ASP A 481 29.00 14.77 0.53
CA ASP A 481 29.58 14.09 -0.63
C ASP A 481 29.69 12.57 -0.39
N ASN A 482 30.00 12.13 0.82
CA ASN A 482 29.99 10.72 1.18
C ASN A 482 28.60 10.11 0.97
N ARG A 483 27.53 10.76 1.45
CA ARG A 483 26.15 10.28 1.27
C ARG A 483 25.74 10.27 -0.19
N LYS A 484 26.17 11.27 -0.97
CA LYS A 484 25.97 11.27 -2.43
C LYS A 484 26.64 10.06 -3.08
N ALA A 485 27.90 9.76 -2.72
CA ALA A 485 28.63 8.63 -3.27
C ALA A 485 27.95 7.30 -2.95
N VAL A 486 27.46 7.11 -1.73
CA VAL A 486 26.69 5.91 -1.33
C VAL A 486 25.42 5.79 -2.16
N LEU A 487 24.63 6.86 -2.29
CA LEU A 487 23.40 6.86 -3.09
C LEU A 487 23.68 6.62 -4.58
N GLN A 488 24.72 7.23 -5.14
CA GLN A 488 25.12 7.03 -6.54
C GLN A 488 25.55 5.58 -6.80
N TYR A 489 26.28 4.98 -5.87
CA TYR A 489 26.65 3.56 -5.94
C TYR A 489 25.41 2.66 -5.98
N MET A 490 24.44 2.92 -5.08
CA MET A 490 23.19 2.14 -5.05
C MET A 490 22.38 2.32 -6.35
N VAL A 491 22.32 3.53 -6.91
CA VAL A 491 21.68 3.82 -8.20
C VAL A 491 22.38 3.06 -9.33
N LYS A 492 23.72 3.14 -9.41
CA LYS A 492 24.53 2.47 -10.45
C LYS A 492 24.34 0.95 -10.42
N ASN A 493 24.27 0.36 -9.23
CA ASN A 493 24.12 -1.08 -9.03
C ASN A 493 22.66 -1.53 -8.92
N ASN A 494 21.69 -0.63 -9.16
CA ASN A 494 20.26 -0.90 -9.09
C ASN A 494 19.80 -1.56 -7.77
N ILE A 495 20.39 -1.14 -6.64
CA ILE A 495 20.05 -1.64 -5.30
C ILE A 495 18.77 -0.95 -4.84
N ARG A 496 17.64 -1.54 -5.21
CA ARG A 496 16.29 -1.00 -4.98
C ARG A 496 15.51 -1.79 -3.93
N ASP A 497 16.02 -2.96 -3.59
CA ASP A 497 15.40 -3.78 -2.55
C ASP A 497 15.46 -3.08 -1.20
N TYR A 498 14.31 -3.01 -0.56
CA TYR A 498 14.10 -2.35 0.72
C TYR A 498 15.05 -2.84 1.83
N LYS A 499 15.26 -4.16 1.93
CA LYS A 499 16.14 -4.75 2.95
C LYS A 499 17.61 -4.47 2.65
N SER A 500 18.00 -4.62 1.39
CA SER A 500 19.37 -4.33 0.94
C SER A 500 19.72 -2.86 1.14
N PHE A 501 18.78 -1.95 0.83
CA PHE A 501 18.91 -0.53 1.11
C PHE A 501 19.12 -0.28 2.60
N ALA A 502 18.22 -0.79 3.46
CA ALA A 502 18.30 -0.62 4.90
C ALA A 502 19.61 -1.13 5.48
N ASN A 503 20.11 -2.28 5.02
CA ASN A 503 21.39 -2.85 5.48
C ASN A 503 22.58 -1.94 5.17
N ILE A 504 22.62 -1.31 3.99
CA ILE A 504 23.71 -0.38 3.63
C ILE A 504 23.62 0.89 4.49
N ILE A 505 22.42 1.43 4.71
CA ILE A 505 22.24 2.58 5.59
C ILE A 505 22.66 2.26 7.02
N GLN A 506 22.28 1.09 7.55
CA GLN A 506 22.70 0.63 8.87
C GLN A 506 24.23 0.48 8.97
N ALA A 507 24.86 -0.13 7.96
CA ALA A 507 26.31 -0.26 7.92
C ALA A 507 26.99 1.12 7.92
N TYR A 508 26.46 2.08 7.16
CA TYR A 508 26.98 3.44 7.14
C TYR A 508 26.87 4.15 8.50
N TYR A 509 25.78 3.91 9.27
CA TYR A 509 25.67 4.44 10.64
C TYR A 509 26.66 3.83 11.62
N ILE A 510 27.05 2.55 11.40
CA ILE A 510 28.01 1.85 12.27
C ILE A 510 29.44 2.28 11.96
N ASP A 511 29.85 2.19 10.71
CA ASP A 511 31.19 2.59 10.25
C ASP A 511 31.15 3.22 8.85
N PRO A 512 31.01 4.55 8.76
CA PRO A 512 31.02 5.26 7.48
C PRO A 512 32.30 5.03 6.67
N LYS A 513 33.45 4.88 7.35
CA LYS A 513 34.76 4.75 6.68
C LYS A 513 34.89 3.40 6.00
N GLU A 514 34.44 2.33 6.66
CA GLU A 514 34.44 0.98 6.08
C GLU A 514 33.53 0.92 4.84
N VAL A 515 32.34 1.52 4.92
CA VAL A 515 31.43 1.57 3.78
C VAL A 515 32.04 2.34 2.63
N MET A 516 32.63 3.53 2.87
CA MET A 516 33.28 4.32 1.81
C MET A 516 34.48 3.58 1.18
N ALA A 517 35.32 2.90 1.96
CA ALA A 517 36.42 2.10 1.43
C ALA A 517 35.94 0.95 0.54
N ASN A 518 34.84 0.28 0.93
CA ASN A 518 34.23 -0.79 0.11
C ASN A 518 33.63 -0.26 -1.21
N LEU A 519 33.13 0.98 -1.22
CA LEU A 519 32.62 1.62 -2.45
C LEU A 519 33.72 1.99 -3.44
N GLU A 520 34.91 2.36 -2.95
CA GLU A 520 36.07 2.70 -3.80
C GLU A 520 36.70 1.45 -4.45
N MET A 521 36.52 0.27 -3.85
CA MET A 521 37.02 -1.00 -4.37
C MET A 521 36.05 -1.66 -5.39
N ALA A 522 34.79 -1.23 -5.48
CA ALA A 522 33.72 -1.80 -6.31
C ALA A 522 33.44 -0.96 -7.58
#